data_bc681c463b9ca94a34a3d8bcf8f5e667
#
_entry.id   bc681c463b9ca94a34a3d8bcf8f5e667
#
_cell.length_a   1.000
_cell.length_b   1.000
_cell.length_c   1.000
_cell.angle_alpha   90.00
_cell.angle_beta   90.00
_cell.angle_gamma   90.00
#
_symmetry.space_group_name_H-M   'P 1'
#
loop_
_entity.id
_entity.type
_entity.pdbx_description
1 polymer ?
#
loop_
_entity_poly.entity_id
_entity_poly.type
_entity_poly.pdbx_seq_one_letter_code
_entity_poly.pdbx_strand_id
1 'polypeptide(L)'
;LKLEVEPEWAGGQNLCYEAELTAPDGEAFVYAGSPKEIHISQPKLWWPNGYGGQPLYQVKVTLYADGEEVDAWEKRVGLRTLTVDAGKDQWGSCFAHVVNGVKIFAMGADYIPEDHLLGRVTPETTRRLLQQCVAANYNAIRVWGGGYYPEDWFYDICDELGLIVWQDFMFACAV
;
A
#
# COMPACT_ATOMS: atom_id res chain seq x y z
N LEU A 1 0.58 2.28 -13.82
CA LEU A 1 -0.40 2.54 -12.77
C LEU A 1 -1.78 2.61 -13.41
N LYS A 2 -2.75 1.84 -12.90
CA LYS A 2 -4.15 1.94 -13.31
C LYS A 2 -4.88 2.85 -12.33
N LEU A 3 -5.78 3.67 -12.88
CA LEU A 3 -6.65 4.55 -12.11
C LEU A 3 -8.11 4.15 -12.39
N GLU A 4 -8.86 3.93 -11.32
CA GLU A 4 -10.30 3.68 -11.36
C GLU A 4 -10.95 4.70 -10.43
N VAL A 5 -11.72 5.63 -11.00
CA VAL A 5 -12.37 6.71 -10.27
C VAL A 5 -13.87 6.49 -10.38
N GLU A 6 -14.51 6.17 -9.26
CA GLU A 6 -15.94 5.95 -9.15
C GLU A 6 -16.58 7.07 -8.33
N PRO A 7 -17.24 8.05 -8.95
CA PRO A 7 -17.92 9.10 -8.21
C PRO A 7 -19.17 8.53 -7.51
N GLU A 8 -19.33 8.80 -6.24
CA GLU A 8 -20.50 8.36 -5.47
C GLU A 8 -21.81 9.01 -5.95
N TRP A 9 -21.73 10.18 -6.59
CA TRP A 9 -22.87 10.91 -7.10
C TRP A 9 -22.52 11.66 -8.39
N ALA A 10 -23.38 11.58 -9.38
CA ALA A 10 -23.28 12.30 -10.66
C ALA A 10 -24.67 12.82 -11.06
N GLY A 11 -25.01 14.01 -10.64
CA GLY A 11 -26.30 14.66 -10.86
C GLY A 11 -26.50 15.22 -12.27
N GLY A 12 -26.03 14.52 -13.34
CA GLY A 12 -26.13 15.00 -14.73
C GLY A 12 -25.05 16.00 -15.13
N GLN A 13 -24.03 16.20 -14.31
CA GLN A 13 -22.88 17.06 -14.58
C GLN A 13 -21.84 16.34 -15.45
N ASN A 14 -21.05 17.11 -16.21
CA ASN A 14 -19.87 16.58 -16.90
C ASN A 14 -18.74 16.35 -15.90
N LEU A 15 -18.50 15.10 -15.56
CA LEU A 15 -17.39 14.73 -14.66
C LEU A 15 -16.12 14.43 -15.46
N CYS A 16 -15.03 14.99 -15.04
CA CYS A 16 -13.68 14.62 -15.47
C CYS A 16 -12.72 14.67 -14.28
N TYR A 17 -11.56 14.02 -14.41
CA TYR A 17 -10.52 14.12 -13.41
C TYR A 17 -9.15 14.30 -14.04
N GLU A 18 -8.26 14.85 -13.24
CA GLU A 18 -6.83 14.93 -13.53
C GLU A 18 -6.08 14.11 -12.49
N ALA A 19 -4.96 13.53 -12.90
CA ALA A 19 -4.05 12.83 -12.01
C ALA A 19 -2.67 13.49 -12.06
N GLU A 20 -2.14 13.84 -10.91
CA GLU A 20 -0.78 14.30 -10.73
C GLU A 20 0.04 13.19 -10.07
N LEU A 21 1.18 12.87 -10.66
CA LEU A 21 2.14 11.91 -10.12
C LEU A 21 3.43 12.65 -9.80
N THR A 22 3.82 12.71 -8.53
CA THR A 22 5.11 13.23 -8.12
C THR A 22 6.06 12.09 -7.77
N ALA A 23 7.20 12.04 -8.47
CA ALA A 23 8.23 11.04 -8.23
C ALA A 23 9.02 11.34 -6.94
N PRO A 24 9.75 10.34 -6.36
CA PRO A 24 10.50 10.52 -5.12
C PRO A 24 11.61 11.58 -5.16
N ASP A 25 12.04 12.00 -6.35
CA ASP A 25 13.00 13.09 -6.57
C ASP A 25 12.35 14.46 -6.78
N GLY A 26 11.01 14.51 -6.71
CA GLY A 26 10.24 15.74 -6.85
C GLY A 26 9.80 16.07 -8.28
N GLU A 27 10.14 15.25 -9.28
CA GLU A 27 9.63 15.43 -10.64
C GLU A 27 8.12 15.12 -10.67
N ALA A 28 7.33 16.06 -11.19
CA ALA A 28 5.87 15.95 -11.24
C ALA A 28 5.36 15.87 -12.68
N PHE A 29 4.36 15.01 -12.88
CA PHE A 29 3.70 14.77 -14.16
C PHE A 29 2.20 14.93 -13.98
N VAL A 30 1.55 15.71 -14.86
CA VAL A 30 0.10 15.92 -14.85
C VAL A 30 -0.52 15.22 -16.04
N TYR A 31 -1.57 14.46 -15.79
CA TYR A 31 -2.34 13.71 -16.77
C TYR A 31 -3.80 14.17 -16.73
N ALA A 32 -4.18 14.96 -17.73
CA ALA A 32 -5.54 15.47 -17.87
C ALA A 32 -6.43 14.51 -18.67
N GLY A 33 -7.76 14.75 -18.65
CA GLY A 33 -8.73 14.06 -19.49
C GLY A 33 -9.12 12.67 -19.00
N SER A 34 -9.17 12.48 -17.68
CA SER A 34 -9.61 11.24 -17.04
C SER A 34 -8.77 10.00 -17.45
N PRO A 35 -7.46 10.04 -17.20
CA PRO A 35 -6.55 8.97 -17.61
C PRO A 35 -6.87 7.67 -16.86
N LYS A 36 -7.10 6.58 -17.59
CA LYS A 36 -7.29 5.24 -17.00
C LYS A 36 -5.98 4.55 -16.65
N GLU A 37 -4.91 4.93 -17.32
CA GLU A 37 -3.58 4.36 -17.12
C GLU A 37 -2.52 5.47 -17.19
N ILE A 38 -1.56 5.38 -16.26
CA ILE A 38 -0.36 6.21 -16.26
C ILE A 38 0.83 5.29 -16.55
N HIS A 39 1.55 5.58 -17.62
CA HIS A 39 2.77 4.88 -17.96
C HIS A 39 3.98 5.62 -17.38
N ILE A 40 4.76 4.92 -16.56
CA ILE A 40 5.97 5.47 -15.92
C ILE A 40 7.17 4.79 -16.54
N SER A 41 7.97 5.55 -17.28
CA SER A 41 9.23 5.07 -17.84
C SER A 41 10.30 4.99 -16.76
N GLN A 42 10.98 3.85 -16.65
CA GLN A 42 12.06 3.62 -15.67
C GLN A 42 11.63 3.92 -14.22
N PRO A 43 10.58 3.26 -13.69
CA PRO A 43 10.09 3.52 -12.35
C PRO A 43 11.14 3.19 -11.30
N LYS A 44 11.23 4.02 -10.24
CA LYS A 44 11.96 3.67 -9.02
C LYS A 44 11.13 2.66 -8.25
N LEU A 45 11.57 1.40 -8.22
CA LEU A 45 10.80 0.32 -7.61
C LEU A 45 10.96 0.31 -6.09
N TRP A 46 9.84 0.10 -5.41
CA TRP A 46 9.79 -0.16 -3.97
C TRP A 46 10.20 -1.60 -3.68
N TRP A 47 10.99 -1.79 -2.63
CA TRP A 47 11.46 -3.09 -2.18
C TRP A 47 11.21 -3.31 -0.69
N PRO A 48 11.00 -4.57 -0.25
CA PRO A 48 10.95 -4.88 1.17
C PRO A 48 12.28 -4.59 1.86
N ASN A 49 12.23 -4.38 3.18
CA ASN A 49 13.41 -4.19 4.01
C ASN A 49 14.45 -5.28 3.76
N GLY A 50 15.70 -4.90 3.57
CA GLY A 50 16.82 -5.78 3.25
C GLY A 50 16.99 -6.11 1.76
N TYR A 51 16.04 -5.73 0.87
CA TYR A 51 16.11 -6.02 -0.57
C TYR A 51 16.34 -4.75 -1.43
N GLY A 52 16.15 -3.59 -0.89
CA GLY A 52 16.34 -2.32 -1.60
C GLY A 52 15.70 -1.13 -0.87
N GLY A 53 15.56 -0.01 -1.58
CA GLY A 53 14.94 1.19 -1.04
C GLY A 53 13.42 1.17 -1.13
N GLN A 54 12.77 2.11 -0.44
CA GLN A 54 11.32 2.29 -0.37
C GLN A 54 10.88 3.62 -1.01
N PRO A 55 11.19 3.86 -2.31
CA PRO A 55 10.75 5.08 -2.97
C PRO A 55 9.21 5.10 -3.05
N LEU A 56 8.61 6.19 -2.59
CA LEU A 56 7.17 6.42 -2.63
C LEU A 56 6.87 7.56 -3.60
N TYR A 57 5.96 7.29 -4.53
CA TYR A 57 5.38 8.29 -5.42
C TYR A 57 4.16 8.89 -4.76
N GLN A 58 3.96 10.19 -4.93
CA GLN A 58 2.73 10.83 -4.52
C GLN A 58 1.76 10.87 -5.69
N VAL A 59 0.55 10.38 -5.49
CA VAL A 59 -0.53 10.41 -6.48
C VAL A 59 -1.61 11.33 -5.94
N LYS A 60 -1.95 12.37 -6.69
CA LYS A 60 -3.10 13.24 -6.43
C LYS A 60 -4.08 13.07 -7.57
N VAL A 61 -5.34 12.84 -7.26
CA VAL A 61 -6.43 12.81 -8.24
C VAL A 61 -7.41 13.91 -7.87
N THR A 62 -7.69 14.82 -8.80
CA THR A 62 -8.63 15.93 -8.61
C THR A 62 -9.83 15.72 -9.50
N LEU A 63 -11.02 15.69 -8.92
CA LEU A 63 -12.29 15.53 -9.63
C LEU A 63 -12.92 16.90 -9.93
N TYR A 64 -13.36 17.06 -11.16
CA TYR A 64 -14.04 18.26 -11.64
C TYR A 64 -15.46 17.94 -12.09
N ALA A 65 -16.40 18.84 -11.78
CA ALA A 65 -17.76 18.82 -12.29
C ALA A 65 -18.01 20.13 -13.04
N ASP A 66 -18.36 20.05 -14.33
CA ASP A 66 -18.55 21.22 -15.20
C ASP A 66 -17.38 22.22 -15.20
N GLY A 67 -16.15 21.72 -14.96
CA GLY A 67 -14.92 22.49 -14.93
C GLY A 67 -14.53 23.07 -13.54
N GLU A 68 -15.35 22.89 -12.53
CA GLU A 68 -15.06 23.31 -11.15
C GLU A 68 -14.55 22.10 -10.34
N GLU A 69 -13.50 22.31 -9.52
CA GLU A 69 -12.98 21.29 -8.61
C GLU A 69 -14.02 20.98 -7.53
N VAL A 70 -14.39 19.70 -7.39
CA VAL A 70 -15.40 19.25 -6.42
C VAL A 70 -14.85 18.30 -5.38
N ASP A 71 -13.76 17.58 -5.70
CA ASP A 71 -13.13 16.65 -4.75
C ASP A 71 -11.67 16.41 -5.13
N ALA A 72 -10.87 16.00 -4.16
CA ALA A 72 -9.48 15.58 -4.38
C ALA A 72 -9.08 14.43 -3.46
N TRP A 73 -8.35 13.49 -4.01
CA TRP A 73 -7.77 12.36 -3.28
C TRP A 73 -6.26 12.33 -3.47
N GLU A 74 -5.54 12.01 -2.40
CA GLU A 74 -4.09 11.97 -2.42
C GLU A 74 -3.57 10.76 -1.63
N LYS A 75 -2.59 10.05 -2.21
CA LYS A 75 -1.94 8.93 -1.54
C LYS A 75 -0.51 8.73 -2.03
N ARG A 76 0.36 8.27 -1.12
CA ARG A 76 1.69 7.78 -1.49
C ARG A 76 1.61 6.32 -1.88
N VAL A 77 2.32 5.93 -2.93
CA VAL A 77 2.32 4.57 -3.47
C VAL A 77 3.74 4.09 -3.76
N GLY A 78 4.06 2.89 -3.33
CA GLY A 78 5.29 2.20 -3.71
C GLY A 78 5.07 1.39 -4.99
N LEU A 79 5.78 1.71 -6.07
CA LEU A 79 5.64 0.99 -7.33
C LEU A 79 6.33 -0.37 -7.25
N ARG A 80 5.55 -1.44 -7.29
CA ARG A 80 6.03 -2.81 -7.21
C ARG A 80 5.09 -3.78 -7.88
N THR A 81 5.59 -4.94 -8.26
CA THR A 81 4.77 -6.14 -8.43
C THR A 81 4.87 -6.97 -7.16
N LEU A 82 3.76 -7.47 -6.66
CA LEU A 82 3.71 -8.41 -5.55
C LEU A 82 2.77 -9.55 -5.94
N THR A 83 3.32 -10.75 -5.99
CA THR A 83 2.58 -11.96 -6.31
C THR A 83 2.93 -13.07 -5.32
N VAL A 84 2.11 -14.11 -5.28
CA VAL A 84 2.38 -15.32 -4.51
C VAL A 84 2.70 -16.44 -5.48
N ASP A 85 3.88 -17.05 -5.30
CA ASP A 85 4.23 -18.30 -5.98
C ASP A 85 3.63 -19.45 -5.18
N ALA A 86 2.64 -20.12 -5.78
CA ALA A 86 1.97 -21.33 -5.26
C ALA A 86 2.26 -22.55 -6.15
N GLY A 87 3.38 -22.54 -6.87
CA GLY A 87 3.80 -23.65 -7.74
C GLY A 87 3.91 -24.97 -6.99
N LYS A 88 3.71 -26.08 -7.72
CA LYS A 88 3.87 -27.43 -7.19
C LYS A 88 5.27 -27.96 -7.54
N ASP A 89 5.86 -28.67 -6.60
CA ASP A 89 7.09 -29.44 -6.79
C ASP A 89 6.90 -30.90 -6.32
N GLN A 90 7.98 -31.66 -6.25
CA GLN A 90 7.92 -33.06 -5.79
C GLN A 90 7.57 -33.23 -4.30
N TRP A 91 7.61 -32.14 -3.52
CA TRP A 91 7.37 -32.17 -2.08
C TRP A 91 5.97 -31.61 -1.73
N GLY A 92 5.31 -30.90 -2.65
CA GLY A 92 4.00 -30.31 -2.45
C GLY A 92 3.81 -29.00 -3.19
N SER A 93 3.10 -28.04 -2.57
CA SER A 93 2.92 -26.70 -3.10
C SER A 93 3.76 -25.70 -2.32
N CYS A 94 4.49 -24.85 -3.01
CA CYS A 94 5.18 -23.75 -2.37
C CYS A 94 4.19 -22.62 -2.04
N PHE A 95 4.57 -21.77 -1.11
CA PHE A 95 3.90 -20.52 -0.82
C PHE A 95 4.99 -19.48 -0.51
N ALA A 96 5.24 -18.60 -1.47
CA ALA A 96 6.30 -17.60 -1.34
C ALA A 96 5.88 -16.28 -1.96
N HIS A 97 6.21 -15.17 -1.31
CA HIS A 97 6.06 -13.85 -1.90
C HIS A 97 7.11 -13.62 -2.98
N VAL A 98 6.67 -13.03 -4.09
CA VAL A 98 7.55 -12.62 -5.19
C VAL A 98 7.36 -11.13 -5.40
N VAL A 99 8.39 -10.34 -5.12
CA VAL A 99 8.38 -8.88 -5.28
C VAL A 99 9.30 -8.51 -6.43
N ASN A 100 8.78 -7.78 -7.41
CA ASN A 100 9.52 -7.35 -8.61
C ASN A 100 10.25 -8.51 -9.31
N GLY A 101 9.64 -9.70 -9.33
CA GLY A 101 10.20 -10.91 -9.92
C GLY A 101 11.21 -11.67 -9.04
N VAL A 102 11.52 -11.18 -7.83
CA VAL A 102 12.42 -11.82 -6.89
C VAL A 102 11.63 -12.54 -5.80
N LYS A 103 11.92 -13.82 -5.59
CA LYS A 103 11.32 -14.60 -4.50
C LYS A 103 11.90 -14.13 -3.16
N ILE A 104 11.01 -13.77 -2.24
CA ILE A 104 11.35 -13.20 -0.93
C ILE A 104 11.07 -14.23 0.16
N PHE A 105 12.01 -14.41 1.06
CA PHE A 105 11.75 -15.08 2.32
C PHE A 105 11.11 -14.07 3.28
N ALA A 106 9.83 -14.27 3.60
CA ALA A 106 9.09 -13.38 4.49
C ALA A 106 9.53 -13.60 5.94
N MET A 107 10.33 -12.67 6.45
CA MET A 107 10.76 -12.62 7.85
C MET A 107 9.86 -11.66 8.59
N GLY A 108 9.13 -12.16 9.56
CA GLY A 108 8.17 -11.33 10.28
C GLY A 108 7.44 -12.08 11.39
N ALA A 109 6.40 -11.46 11.88
CA ALA A 109 5.53 -12.02 12.92
C ALA A 109 4.09 -11.55 12.72
N ASP A 110 3.18 -12.13 13.51
CA ASP A 110 1.83 -11.66 13.61
C ASP A 110 1.78 -10.31 14.33
N TYR A 111 0.97 -9.40 13.79
CA TYR A 111 0.57 -8.17 14.43
C TYR A 111 -0.82 -8.36 15.01
N ILE A 112 -0.91 -8.23 16.33
CA ILE A 112 -2.13 -8.24 17.12
C ILE A 112 -2.38 -6.82 17.65
N PRO A 113 -3.57 -6.50 18.21
CA PRO A 113 -3.83 -5.19 18.80
C PRO A 113 -2.74 -4.78 19.80
N GLU A 114 -2.17 -3.59 19.63
CA GLU A 114 -1.05 -3.08 20.44
C GLU A 114 -1.45 -2.76 21.88
N ASP A 115 -2.72 -2.41 22.10
CA ASP A 115 -3.28 -2.10 23.41
C ASP A 115 -4.71 -2.62 23.50
N HIS A 116 -5.14 -3.03 24.71
CA HIS A 116 -6.54 -3.40 24.96
C HIS A 116 -7.51 -2.23 24.79
N LEU A 117 -7.03 -1.00 24.95
CA LEU A 117 -7.77 0.23 24.75
C LEU A 117 -7.32 0.86 23.43
N LEU A 118 -8.07 0.59 22.35
CA LEU A 118 -7.71 1.00 20.99
C LEU A 118 -7.42 2.50 20.86
N GLY A 119 -8.14 3.36 21.59
CA GLY A 119 -7.91 4.80 21.58
C GLY A 119 -6.56 5.26 22.16
N ARG A 120 -5.73 4.34 22.67
CA ARG A 120 -4.36 4.62 23.12
C ARG A 120 -3.30 4.33 22.07
N VAL A 121 -3.67 3.64 21.01
CA VAL A 121 -2.79 3.37 19.88
C VAL A 121 -2.66 4.65 19.04
N THR A 122 -1.42 5.06 18.78
CA THR A 122 -1.12 6.27 18.01
C THR A 122 -0.13 5.98 16.90
N PRO A 123 -0.07 6.82 15.84
CA PRO A 123 0.94 6.67 14.79
C PRO A 123 2.37 6.57 15.33
N GLU A 124 2.70 7.31 16.40
CA GLU A 124 4.03 7.34 17.01
C GLU A 124 4.37 6.03 17.72
N THR A 125 3.41 5.45 18.46
CA THR A 125 3.62 4.16 19.16
C THR A 125 3.80 3.03 18.17
N THR A 126 2.93 2.97 17.16
CA THR A 126 3.01 1.98 16.08
C THR A 126 4.30 2.13 15.27
N ARG A 127 4.68 3.35 14.90
CA ARG A 127 5.93 3.60 14.18
C ARG A 127 7.14 3.07 14.96
N ARG A 128 7.19 3.34 16.26
CA ARG A 128 8.27 2.85 17.12
C ARG A 128 8.30 1.31 17.15
N LEU A 129 7.13 0.65 17.24
CA LEU A 129 7.03 -0.81 17.21
C LEU A 129 7.54 -1.36 15.88
N LEU A 130 7.05 -0.83 14.76
CA LEU A 130 7.44 -1.30 13.43
C LEU A 130 8.92 -1.02 13.11
N GLN A 131 9.48 0.07 13.60
CA GLN A 131 10.93 0.33 13.52
C GLN A 131 11.75 -0.71 14.29
N GLN A 132 11.28 -1.20 15.42
CA GLN A 132 11.94 -2.30 16.15
C GLN A 132 11.87 -3.60 15.34
N CYS A 133 10.75 -3.88 14.66
CA CYS A 133 10.63 -5.00 13.74
C CYS A 133 11.67 -4.93 12.60
N VAL A 134 11.77 -3.76 11.97
CA VAL A 134 12.77 -3.53 10.91
C VAL A 134 14.21 -3.68 11.43
N ALA A 135 14.51 -3.17 12.62
CA ALA A 135 15.81 -3.34 13.27
C ALA A 135 16.13 -4.81 13.58
N ALA A 136 15.10 -5.65 13.77
CA ALA A 136 15.21 -7.11 13.88
C ALA A 136 15.20 -7.83 12.52
N ASN A 137 15.40 -7.10 11.41
CA ASN A 137 15.40 -7.58 10.02
C ASN A 137 14.06 -8.12 9.52
N TYR A 138 12.93 -7.71 10.08
CA TYR A 138 11.63 -8.03 9.51
C TYR A 138 11.43 -7.31 8.17
N ASN A 139 10.81 -8.01 7.23
CA ASN A 139 10.39 -7.48 5.94
C ASN A 139 8.90 -7.76 5.65
N ALA A 140 8.22 -8.39 6.59
CA ALA A 140 6.80 -8.71 6.50
C ALA A 140 6.13 -8.64 7.87
N ILE A 141 4.84 -8.30 7.86
CA ILE A 141 3.96 -8.32 9.04
C ILE A 141 2.64 -8.95 8.61
N ARG A 142 2.13 -9.90 9.40
CA ARG A 142 0.78 -10.43 9.21
C ARG A 142 -0.16 -9.80 10.22
N VAL A 143 -1.13 -9.03 9.74
CA VAL A 143 -2.21 -8.53 10.59
C VAL A 143 -3.19 -9.67 10.85
N TRP A 144 -3.19 -10.16 12.10
CA TRP A 144 -3.96 -11.32 12.50
C TRP A 144 -5.46 -11.03 12.57
N GLY A 145 -6.27 -11.95 12.03
CA GLY A 145 -7.72 -11.83 11.87
C GLY A 145 -8.56 -11.93 13.14
N GLY A 146 -7.96 -12.04 14.30
CA GLY A 146 -8.63 -11.99 15.62
C GLY A 146 -8.57 -10.62 16.27
N GLY A 147 -8.09 -9.60 15.56
CA GLY A 147 -8.04 -8.22 16.01
C GLY A 147 -9.06 -7.32 15.29
N TYR A 148 -8.56 -6.22 14.77
CA TYR A 148 -9.30 -5.24 13.96
C TYR A 148 -8.42 -4.77 12.82
N TYR A 149 -9.02 -4.17 11.77
CA TYR A 149 -8.26 -3.56 10.70
C TYR A 149 -7.52 -2.33 11.23
N PRO A 150 -6.18 -2.26 11.05
CA PRO A 150 -5.43 -1.07 11.43
C PRO A 150 -5.90 0.18 10.68
N GLU A 151 -5.63 1.34 11.25
CA GLU A 151 -5.85 2.63 10.62
C GLU A 151 -4.93 2.84 9.42
N ASP A 152 -5.29 3.70 8.49
CA ASP A 152 -4.55 3.96 7.25
C ASP A 152 -3.07 4.27 7.49
N TRP A 153 -2.75 5.02 8.55
CA TRP A 153 -1.37 5.38 8.87
C TRP A 153 -0.48 4.17 9.22
N PHE A 154 -1.05 3.02 9.65
CA PHE A 154 -0.29 1.80 9.84
C PHE A 154 0.30 1.30 8.52
N TYR A 155 -0.51 1.27 7.46
CA TYR A 155 -0.09 0.84 6.14
C TYR A 155 0.91 1.82 5.53
N ASP A 156 0.71 3.12 5.75
CA ASP A 156 1.66 4.15 5.32
C ASP A 156 3.03 3.98 5.97
N ILE A 157 3.07 3.63 7.26
CA ILE A 157 4.31 3.32 7.98
C ILE A 157 4.96 2.04 7.43
N CYS A 158 4.17 1.01 7.11
CA CYS A 158 4.68 -0.22 6.50
C CYS A 158 5.31 0.05 5.13
N ASP A 159 4.67 0.88 4.29
CA ASP A 159 5.22 1.29 3.00
C ASP A 159 6.54 2.06 3.14
N GLU A 160 6.64 2.97 4.12
CA GLU A 160 7.87 3.72 4.40
C GLU A 160 9.01 2.82 4.91
N LEU A 161 8.69 1.80 5.69
CA LEU A 161 9.66 0.94 6.36
C LEU A 161 10.01 -0.34 5.57
N GLY A 162 9.36 -0.57 4.44
CA GLY A 162 9.61 -1.76 3.63
C GLY A 162 9.02 -3.05 4.20
N LEU A 163 7.86 -2.95 4.85
CA LEU A 163 7.16 -4.12 5.39
C LEU A 163 6.05 -4.57 4.45
N ILE A 164 6.13 -5.81 3.99
CA ILE A 164 5.02 -6.47 3.28
C ILE A 164 3.92 -6.73 4.31
N VAL A 165 2.69 -6.32 4.01
CA VAL A 165 1.54 -6.61 4.87
C VAL A 165 0.76 -7.80 4.32
N TRP A 166 0.65 -8.84 5.12
CA TRP A 166 -0.29 -9.93 4.93
C TRP A 166 -1.51 -9.65 5.79
N GLN A 167 -2.59 -9.23 5.15
CA GLN A 167 -3.82 -8.86 5.84
C GLN A 167 -4.80 -10.01 5.88
N ASP A 168 -5.07 -10.54 7.07
CA ASP A 168 -6.19 -11.46 7.28
C ASP A 168 -7.52 -10.68 7.25
N PHE A 169 -8.58 -11.34 6.80
CA PHE A 169 -9.93 -10.88 7.12
C PHE A 169 -10.25 -11.13 8.59
N MET A 170 -11.02 -10.25 9.22
CA MET A 170 -11.31 -10.28 10.66
C MET A 170 -12.37 -11.35 11.02
N PHE A 171 -12.11 -12.62 10.63
CA PHE A 171 -13.01 -13.76 10.86
C PHE A 171 -12.44 -14.80 11.83
N ALA A 172 -11.25 -14.59 12.37
CA ALA A 172 -10.69 -15.51 13.35
C ALA A 172 -11.47 -15.43 14.66
N CYS A 173 -11.65 -16.56 15.32
CA CYS A 173 -12.40 -16.69 16.57
C CYS A 173 -13.89 -16.25 16.48
N ALA A 174 -14.42 -16.11 15.27
CA ALA A 174 -15.86 -15.92 15.07
C ALA A 174 -16.60 -17.22 15.35
N VAL A 175 -17.79 -17.12 15.96
CA VAL A 175 -18.68 -18.26 16.29
C VAL A 175 -19.77 -18.36 15.24
#